data_c3bda13a18a32c489a62ac0316e37a26
#
_entry.id   c3bda13a18a32c489a62ac0316e37a26
#
_cell.length_a   1.000
_cell.length_b   1.000
_cell.length_c   1.000
_cell.angle_alpha   90.00
_cell.angle_beta   90.00
_cell.angle_gamma   90.00
#
_symmetry.space_group_name_H-M   'P 1'
#
loop_
_entity.id
_entity.type
_entity.pdbx_description
1 polymer ?
#
loop_
_entity_poly.entity_id
_entity_poly.type
_entity_poly.pdbx_seq_one_letter_code
_entity_poly.pdbx_strand_id
1 'polypeptide(L)'
;MYERTQAQINLNALEANIAAIRQKIGPDTKLLGVITADAYGHGAAYIGRRYEENFDFYGVACIEEAMELRRAGVTLPILVLGPVFPDDFPRAVEQNVRLPIFSMEAAKALSAEAVRQGKQVPFHFALDTGMSRIGFQVNEESADICKAICDLPGIYPEGLFSHFATADETSFVKAEAQRQRYLQFCDLLEQRGIEIPIKHLNNSAGIMRLGGSFNMVRAGIILYGLYPSEEVDKSLLPLQPVLRWVARVSHVKTLEPGREISYGGTYTTPSPRRVATIPVGYADGYPRCLSGMGQVLIGGKRAPILGRVCMDQFMVDVTEIPGVQVGTPV
;
A
#
# COMPACT_ATOMS: atom_id res chain seq x y z
N MET A 1 -14.85 -15.20 -25.02
CA MET A 1 -13.45 -15.60 -24.90
C MET A 1 -13.20 -15.99 -23.46
N TYR A 2 -12.71 -17.20 -23.16
CA TYR A 2 -12.40 -17.59 -21.79
C TYR A 2 -11.05 -16.99 -21.43
N GLU A 3 -11.05 -16.00 -20.56
CA GLU A 3 -9.81 -15.52 -19.98
C GLU A 3 -9.28 -16.56 -18.97
N ARG A 4 -8.01 -16.87 -19.06
CA ARG A 4 -7.33 -17.88 -18.23
C ARG A 4 -7.45 -17.53 -16.75
N THR A 5 -7.16 -16.28 -16.42
CA THR A 5 -7.17 -15.72 -15.06
C THR A 5 -7.40 -14.21 -15.10
N GLN A 6 -8.02 -13.67 -14.08
CA GLN A 6 -8.33 -12.23 -13.95
C GLN A 6 -8.20 -11.76 -12.52
N ALA A 7 -7.62 -10.57 -12.32
CA ALA A 7 -7.83 -9.77 -11.12
C ALA A 7 -9.05 -8.88 -11.35
N GLN A 8 -10.11 -9.10 -10.60
CA GLN A 8 -11.35 -8.32 -10.65
C GLN A 8 -11.33 -7.29 -9.52
N ILE A 9 -11.45 -6.00 -9.88
CA ILE A 9 -11.48 -4.90 -8.93
C ILE A 9 -12.91 -4.43 -8.72
N ASN A 10 -13.41 -4.56 -7.50
CA ASN A 10 -14.74 -4.13 -7.11
C ASN A 10 -14.72 -2.66 -6.70
N LEU A 11 -15.09 -1.78 -7.63
CA LEU A 11 -15.09 -0.34 -7.39
C LEU A 11 -16.12 0.09 -6.33
N ASN A 12 -17.26 -0.59 -6.21
CA ASN A 12 -18.24 -0.28 -5.16
C ASN A 12 -17.67 -0.58 -3.76
N ALA A 13 -16.90 -1.66 -3.62
CA ALA A 13 -16.20 -1.97 -2.36
C ALA A 13 -15.15 -0.91 -2.03
N LEU A 14 -14.39 -0.44 -3.03
CA LEU A 14 -13.43 0.64 -2.86
C LEU A 14 -14.13 1.94 -2.41
N GLU A 15 -15.22 2.33 -3.05
CA GLU A 15 -16.02 3.49 -2.69
C GLU A 15 -16.57 3.38 -1.25
N ALA A 16 -17.09 2.21 -0.87
CA ALA A 16 -17.56 1.97 0.49
C ALA A 16 -16.43 2.09 1.53
N ASN A 17 -15.23 1.57 1.23
CA ASN A 17 -14.07 1.70 2.11
C ASN A 17 -13.62 3.16 2.24
N ILE A 18 -13.55 3.91 1.14
CA ILE A 18 -13.22 5.35 1.17
C ILE A 18 -14.22 6.11 2.03
N ALA A 19 -15.52 5.86 1.86
CA ALA A 19 -16.57 6.50 2.65
C ALA A 19 -16.46 6.18 4.15
N ALA A 20 -16.19 4.91 4.51
CA ALA A 20 -15.97 4.49 5.89
C ALA A 20 -14.75 5.18 6.51
N ILE A 21 -13.65 5.29 5.75
CA ILE A 21 -12.44 6.00 6.19
C ILE A 21 -12.74 7.50 6.39
N ARG A 22 -13.40 8.16 5.43
CA ARG A 22 -13.79 9.57 5.55
C ARG A 22 -14.67 9.82 6.78
N GLN A 23 -15.65 8.95 7.03
CA GLN A 23 -16.48 9.04 8.24
C GLN A 23 -15.64 8.90 9.52
N LYS A 24 -14.67 7.98 9.53
CA LYS A 24 -13.79 7.72 10.68
C LYS A 24 -12.89 8.89 11.02
N ILE A 25 -12.34 9.58 10.01
CA ILE A 25 -11.37 10.68 10.21
C ILE A 25 -12.04 12.06 10.41
N GLY A 26 -13.30 12.19 10.03
CA GLY A 26 -14.04 13.46 10.10
C GLY A 26 -13.73 14.42 8.93
N PRO A 27 -14.51 15.52 8.82
CA PRO A 27 -14.46 16.43 7.68
C PRO A 27 -13.22 17.32 7.64
N ASP A 28 -12.61 17.63 8.79
CA ASP A 28 -11.49 18.57 8.89
C ASP A 28 -10.13 17.92 8.65
N THR A 29 -10.09 16.59 8.52
CA THR A 29 -8.86 15.83 8.30
C THR A 29 -8.65 15.54 6.83
N LYS A 30 -7.51 15.93 6.28
CA LYS A 30 -7.10 15.58 4.91
C LYS A 30 -6.83 14.09 4.79
N LEU A 31 -7.21 13.52 3.66
CA LEU A 31 -6.97 12.13 3.32
C LEU A 31 -5.95 12.01 2.20
N LEU A 32 -4.80 11.44 2.50
CA LEU A 32 -3.83 10.99 1.52
C LEU A 32 -4.10 9.52 1.19
N GLY A 33 -4.43 9.24 -0.06
CA GLY A 33 -4.55 7.88 -0.58
C GLY A 33 -3.18 7.32 -0.97
N VAL A 34 -2.74 6.23 -0.33
CA VAL A 34 -1.49 5.56 -0.69
C VAL A 34 -1.77 4.58 -1.82
N ILE A 35 -1.26 4.91 -3.02
CA ILE A 35 -1.51 4.18 -4.27
C ILE A 35 -0.21 3.68 -4.92
N THR A 36 0.81 3.45 -4.10
CA THR A 36 2.08 2.83 -4.49
C THR A 36 1.88 1.38 -4.98
N ALA A 37 2.88 0.82 -5.64
CA ALA A 37 2.87 -0.55 -6.18
C ALA A 37 1.60 -0.84 -6.99
N ASP A 38 1.30 0.05 -7.95
CA ASP A 38 0.09 0.00 -8.79
C ASP A 38 -1.20 -0.07 -7.95
N ALA A 39 -1.31 0.80 -6.93
CA ALA A 39 -2.39 0.78 -5.95
C ALA A 39 -2.55 -0.60 -5.29
N TYR A 40 -1.44 -1.16 -4.78
CA TYR A 40 -1.38 -2.52 -4.24
C TYR A 40 -1.89 -3.59 -5.24
N GLY A 41 -1.59 -3.40 -6.53
CA GLY A 41 -2.03 -4.27 -7.62
C GLY A 41 -3.47 -4.04 -8.10
N HIS A 42 -4.09 -2.91 -7.72
CA HIS A 42 -5.48 -2.60 -8.07
C HIS A 42 -5.61 -1.62 -9.27
N GLY A 43 -4.49 -1.14 -9.84
CA GLY A 43 -4.50 -0.23 -10.98
C GLY A 43 -4.43 1.25 -10.59
N ALA A 44 -3.23 1.74 -10.22
CA ALA A 44 -3.01 3.08 -9.69
C ALA A 44 -3.44 4.20 -10.65
N ALA A 45 -3.13 4.07 -11.94
CA ALA A 45 -3.48 5.06 -12.94
C ALA A 45 -5.01 5.26 -13.05
N TYR A 46 -5.76 4.15 -13.06
CA TYR A 46 -7.22 4.21 -13.12
C TYR A 46 -7.83 4.74 -11.83
N ILE A 47 -7.42 4.17 -10.67
CA ILE A 47 -7.94 4.58 -9.35
C ILE A 47 -7.60 6.03 -9.08
N GLY A 48 -6.35 6.43 -9.31
CA GLY A 48 -5.89 7.79 -9.09
C GLY A 48 -6.68 8.82 -9.88
N ARG A 49 -6.99 8.54 -11.15
CA ARG A 49 -7.76 9.44 -12.00
C ARG A 49 -9.25 9.47 -11.64
N ARG A 50 -9.84 8.29 -11.39
CA ARG A 50 -11.29 8.17 -11.14
C ARG A 50 -11.73 8.75 -9.81
N TYR A 51 -10.91 8.58 -8.77
CA TYR A 51 -11.27 8.94 -7.39
C TYR A 51 -10.56 10.19 -6.88
N GLU A 52 -10.04 11.02 -7.78
CA GLU A 52 -9.29 12.22 -7.45
C GLU A 52 -10.05 13.15 -6.47
N GLU A 53 -11.36 13.31 -6.65
CA GLU A 53 -12.22 14.14 -5.81
C GLU A 53 -12.43 13.60 -4.38
N ASN A 54 -12.10 12.32 -4.15
CA ASN A 54 -12.25 11.69 -2.84
C ASN A 54 -11.04 11.87 -1.92
N PHE A 55 -9.91 12.37 -2.45
CA PHE A 55 -8.65 12.52 -1.75
C PHE A 55 -8.17 13.97 -1.77
N ASP A 56 -7.26 14.31 -0.84
CA ASP A 56 -6.57 15.60 -0.83
C ASP A 56 -5.16 15.47 -1.38
N PHE A 57 -4.56 14.28 -1.26
CA PHE A 57 -3.22 13.92 -1.73
C PHE A 57 -3.19 12.48 -2.20
N TYR A 58 -2.22 12.17 -3.06
CA TYR A 58 -1.79 10.80 -3.28
C TYR A 58 -0.38 10.58 -2.73
N GLY A 59 -0.13 9.39 -2.18
CA GLY A 59 1.17 8.94 -1.70
C GLY A 59 1.69 7.78 -2.55
N VAL A 60 2.94 7.89 -2.98
CA VAL A 60 3.65 6.89 -3.77
C VAL A 60 5.01 6.57 -3.14
N ALA A 61 5.66 5.48 -3.55
CA ALA A 61 6.96 5.10 -2.99
C ALA A 61 8.15 5.71 -3.74
N CYS A 62 8.01 5.97 -5.04
CA CYS A 62 9.09 6.46 -5.89
C CYS A 62 8.59 7.46 -6.94
N ILE A 63 9.53 8.09 -7.61
CA ILE A 63 9.21 9.12 -8.60
C ILE A 63 8.58 8.54 -9.87
N GLU A 64 8.92 7.29 -10.24
CA GLU A 64 8.35 6.60 -11.39
C GLU A 64 6.83 6.45 -11.27
N GLU A 65 6.35 6.06 -10.09
CA GLU A 65 4.91 5.96 -9.78
C GLU A 65 4.23 7.34 -9.88
N ALA A 66 4.87 8.39 -9.36
CA ALA A 66 4.35 9.75 -9.50
C ALA A 66 4.25 10.17 -10.97
N MET A 67 5.26 9.84 -11.79
CA MET A 67 5.25 10.14 -13.22
C MET A 67 4.18 9.36 -13.97
N GLU A 68 3.90 8.13 -13.57
CA GLU A 68 2.80 7.34 -14.13
C GLU A 68 1.45 7.99 -13.86
N LEU A 69 1.21 8.41 -12.62
CA LEU A 69 -0.01 9.12 -12.24
C LEU A 69 -0.16 10.44 -13.01
N ARG A 70 0.91 11.21 -13.17
CA ARG A 70 0.88 12.45 -13.96
C ARG A 70 0.55 12.18 -15.42
N ARG A 71 1.13 11.12 -16.03
CA ARG A 71 0.78 10.71 -17.41
C ARG A 71 -0.67 10.25 -17.53
N ALA A 72 -1.23 9.65 -16.49
CA ALA A 72 -2.65 9.31 -16.43
C ALA A 72 -3.58 10.52 -16.24
N GLY A 73 -3.05 11.73 -16.06
CA GLY A 73 -3.78 12.97 -15.91
C GLY A 73 -4.23 13.29 -14.48
N VAL A 74 -3.62 12.67 -13.48
CA VAL A 74 -3.84 13.02 -12.06
C VAL A 74 -3.28 14.42 -11.79
N THR A 75 -4.10 15.29 -11.19
CA THR A 75 -3.76 16.70 -10.88
C THR A 75 -3.50 16.95 -9.40
N LEU A 76 -4.05 16.11 -8.51
CA LEU A 76 -3.84 16.21 -7.06
C LEU A 76 -2.36 16.31 -6.68
N PRO A 77 -2.06 16.94 -5.54
CA PRO A 77 -0.76 16.84 -4.91
C PRO A 77 -0.33 15.38 -4.75
N ILE A 78 0.89 15.05 -5.21
CA ILE A 78 1.51 13.73 -5.03
C ILE A 78 2.70 13.90 -4.10
N LEU A 79 2.76 13.09 -3.05
CA LEU A 79 3.90 13.02 -2.12
C LEU A 79 4.61 11.68 -2.30
N VAL A 80 5.89 11.71 -2.60
CA VAL A 80 6.74 10.52 -2.51
C VAL A 80 7.03 10.26 -1.02
N LEU A 81 6.78 9.03 -0.58
CA LEU A 81 6.93 8.62 0.83
C LEU A 81 8.28 7.94 1.11
N GLY A 82 9.02 7.56 0.06
CA GLY A 82 10.33 6.95 0.11
C GLY A 82 11.46 7.93 -0.25
N PRO A 83 12.73 7.51 -0.15
CA PRO A 83 13.86 8.33 -0.57
C PRO A 83 13.81 8.61 -2.07
N VAL A 84 14.26 9.81 -2.47
CA VAL A 84 14.40 10.21 -3.87
C VAL A 84 15.84 10.68 -4.09
N PHE A 85 16.44 10.22 -5.19
CA PHE A 85 17.80 10.61 -5.55
C PHE A 85 17.82 11.96 -6.29
N PRO A 86 18.90 12.76 -6.14
CA PRO A 86 18.99 14.09 -6.77
C PRO A 86 18.78 14.10 -8.29
N ASP A 87 19.15 13.02 -8.98
CA ASP A 87 18.96 12.87 -10.44
C ASP A 87 17.48 12.95 -10.86
N ASP A 88 16.56 12.67 -9.93
CA ASP A 88 15.11 12.71 -10.13
C ASP A 88 14.48 14.06 -9.79
N PHE A 89 15.19 14.95 -9.11
CA PHE A 89 14.65 16.24 -8.70
C PHE A 89 14.20 17.12 -9.88
N PRO A 90 14.87 17.15 -11.04
CA PRO A 90 14.39 17.93 -12.18
C PRO A 90 12.96 17.58 -12.58
N ARG A 91 12.66 16.32 -12.72
CA ARG A 91 11.30 15.86 -13.10
C ARG A 91 10.29 15.99 -11.96
N ALA A 92 10.72 15.82 -10.70
CA ALA A 92 9.85 16.05 -9.54
C ALA A 92 9.39 17.50 -9.46
N VAL A 93 10.34 18.45 -9.63
CA VAL A 93 10.07 19.89 -9.64
C VAL A 93 9.21 20.27 -10.86
N GLU A 94 9.52 19.74 -12.04
CA GLU A 94 8.76 19.99 -13.27
C GLU A 94 7.29 19.60 -13.09
N GLN A 95 7.03 18.42 -12.55
CA GLN A 95 5.72 17.81 -12.41
C GLN A 95 5.02 18.12 -11.06
N ASN A 96 5.57 19.05 -10.28
CA ASN A 96 5.01 19.48 -8.99
C ASN A 96 4.73 18.30 -8.04
N VAL A 97 5.73 17.43 -7.88
CA VAL A 97 5.70 16.29 -6.94
C VAL A 97 6.41 16.69 -5.65
N ARG A 98 5.76 16.45 -4.50
CA ARG A 98 6.33 16.71 -3.17
C ARG A 98 7.33 15.61 -2.83
N LEU A 99 8.47 16.02 -2.30
CA LEU A 99 9.52 15.11 -1.86
C LEU A 99 9.65 15.09 -0.34
N PRO A 100 10.03 13.95 0.24
CA PRO A 100 10.42 13.90 1.64
C PRO A 100 11.84 14.47 1.78
N ILE A 101 12.03 15.39 2.69
CA ILE A 101 13.35 15.96 3.01
C ILE A 101 13.74 15.56 4.43
N PHE A 102 14.92 14.95 4.55
CA PHE A 102 15.50 14.50 5.80
C PHE A 102 17.04 14.59 5.82
N SER A 103 17.62 15.41 4.94
CA SER A 103 19.01 15.83 4.98
C SER A 103 19.21 17.22 4.37
N MET A 104 20.24 17.92 4.81
CA MET A 104 20.63 19.22 4.26
C MET A 104 21.09 19.10 2.79
N GLU A 105 21.76 18.01 2.44
CA GLU A 105 22.24 17.76 1.07
C GLU A 105 21.08 17.65 0.08
N ALA A 106 20.06 16.85 0.43
CA ALA A 106 18.86 16.73 -0.39
C ALA A 106 18.11 18.07 -0.50
N ALA A 107 18.00 18.82 0.60
CA ALA A 107 17.37 20.13 0.61
C ALA A 107 18.09 21.14 -0.30
N LYS A 108 19.42 21.19 -0.25
CA LYS A 108 20.22 22.05 -1.12
C LYS A 108 20.08 21.68 -2.59
N ALA A 109 20.08 20.39 -2.92
CA ALA A 109 19.89 19.93 -4.28
C ALA A 109 18.48 20.28 -4.81
N LEU A 110 17.44 20.10 -3.98
CA LEU A 110 16.07 20.48 -4.34
C LEU A 110 15.93 21.99 -4.51
N SER A 111 16.53 22.79 -3.62
CA SER A 111 16.55 24.25 -3.69
C SER A 111 17.23 24.74 -4.98
N ALA A 112 18.42 24.19 -5.31
CA ALA A 112 19.13 24.54 -6.53
C ALA A 112 18.28 24.26 -7.77
N GLU A 113 17.59 23.12 -7.81
CA GLU A 113 16.74 22.75 -8.93
C GLU A 113 15.47 23.63 -9.01
N ALA A 114 14.85 23.95 -7.86
CA ALA A 114 13.71 24.86 -7.78
C ALA A 114 14.08 26.26 -8.34
N VAL A 115 15.23 26.79 -7.93
CA VAL A 115 15.75 28.08 -8.44
C VAL A 115 16.03 27.99 -9.94
N ARG A 116 16.66 26.91 -10.42
CA ARG A 116 16.96 26.70 -11.84
C ARG A 116 15.69 26.71 -12.71
N GLN A 117 14.59 26.13 -12.19
CA GLN A 117 13.30 26.12 -12.89
C GLN A 117 12.42 27.35 -12.59
N GLY A 118 12.85 28.29 -11.74
CA GLY A 118 12.07 29.47 -11.35
C GLY A 118 10.80 29.14 -10.59
N LYS A 119 10.80 28.06 -9.79
CA LYS A 119 9.62 27.56 -9.07
C LYS A 119 9.76 27.69 -7.56
N GLN A 120 8.61 27.72 -6.89
CA GLN A 120 8.50 27.51 -5.45
C GLN A 120 7.98 26.08 -5.22
N VAL A 121 8.79 25.26 -4.58
CA VAL A 121 8.55 23.81 -4.46
C VAL A 121 8.21 23.45 -3.02
N PRO A 122 6.99 22.96 -2.75
CA PRO A 122 6.63 22.40 -1.46
C PRO A 122 7.31 21.07 -1.21
N PHE A 123 7.71 20.83 0.03
CA PHE A 123 8.24 19.55 0.47
C PHE A 123 7.70 19.17 1.85
N HIS A 124 7.85 17.90 2.23
CA HIS A 124 7.51 17.44 3.58
C HIS A 124 8.78 17.00 4.30
N PHE A 125 9.01 17.47 5.53
CA PHE A 125 10.01 16.89 6.39
C PHE A 125 9.62 15.46 6.77
N ALA A 126 10.55 14.51 6.66
CA ALA A 126 10.39 13.18 7.18
C ALA A 126 11.09 13.07 8.54
N LEU A 127 10.41 12.51 9.53
CA LEU A 127 10.88 12.35 10.90
C LEU A 127 10.90 10.87 11.29
N ASP A 128 11.98 10.40 11.88
CA ASP A 128 12.06 9.08 12.48
C ASP A 128 11.69 9.13 13.95
N THR A 129 10.53 8.62 14.28
CA THR A 129 10.06 8.49 15.66
C THR A 129 10.18 7.08 16.21
N GLY A 130 10.74 6.15 15.43
CA GLY A 130 10.95 4.75 15.84
C GLY A 130 10.60 3.71 14.78
N MET A 131 10.36 4.10 13.52
CA MET A 131 10.31 3.17 12.39
C MET A 131 11.71 2.82 11.89
N SER A 132 12.69 3.70 12.10
CA SER A 132 14.12 3.54 11.76
C SER A 132 14.35 3.24 10.27
N ARG A 133 13.57 3.87 9.40
CA ARG A 133 13.65 3.68 7.95
C ARG A 133 14.20 4.89 7.22
N ILE A 134 13.63 6.06 7.44
CA ILE A 134 14.06 7.37 6.93
C ILE A 134 13.65 8.44 7.94
N GLY A 135 14.26 9.60 7.88
CA GLY A 135 13.83 10.78 8.64
C GLY A 135 14.91 11.36 9.55
N PHE A 136 14.71 12.63 9.90
CA PHE A 136 15.48 13.30 10.94
C PHE A 136 15.25 12.64 12.30
N GLN A 137 16.27 12.67 13.16
CA GLN A 137 16.10 12.22 14.55
C GLN A 137 15.42 13.29 15.39
N VAL A 138 14.73 12.88 16.47
CA VAL A 138 14.04 13.78 17.38
C VAL A 138 15.04 14.40 18.35
N ASN A 139 15.70 15.48 17.93
CA ASN A 139 16.66 16.24 18.75
C ASN A 139 16.81 17.69 18.25
N GLU A 140 17.50 18.51 19.05
CA GLU A 140 17.76 19.91 18.77
C GLU A 140 18.56 20.11 17.47
N GLU A 141 19.58 19.30 17.24
CA GLU A 141 20.45 19.39 16.04
C GLU A 141 19.62 19.24 14.75
N SER A 142 18.73 18.24 14.71
CA SER A 142 17.83 18.04 13.56
C SER A 142 16.88 19.24 13.37
N ALA A 143 16.39 19.82 14.45
CA ALA A 143 15.52 20.98 14.38
C ALA A 143 16.26 22.23 13.89
N ASP A 144 17.55 22.41 14.28
CA ASP A 144 18.41 23.46 13.76
C ASP A 144 18.69 23.28 12.27
N ILE A 145 18.92 22.04 11.81
CA ILE A 145 19.05 21.73 10.39
C ILE A 145 17.75 22.06 9.64
N CYS A 146 16.59 21.68 10.17
CA CYS A 146 15.30 22.04 9.57
C CYS A 146 15.14 23.55 9.45
N LYS A 147 15.56 24.35 10.46
CA LYS A 147 15.54 25.80 10.37
C LYS A 147 16.41 26.32 9.23
N ALA A 148 17.62 25.81 9.12
CA ALA A 148 18.52 26.21 8.03
C ALA A 148 17.98 25.81 6.63
N ILE A 149 17.23 24.69 6.55
CA ILE A 149 16.56 24.28 5.30
C ILE A 149 15.44 25.24 4.93
N CYS A 150 14.68 25.74 5.89
CA CYS A 150 13.61 26.71 5.63
C CYS A 150 14.12 28.05 5.08
N ASP A 151 15.39 28.37 5.29
CA ASP A 151 16.03 29.60 4.77
C ASP A 151 16.60 29.42 3.33
N LEU A 152 16.52 28.21 2.74
CA LEU A 152 16.94 27.95 1.37
C LEU A 152 15.93 28.51 0.34
N PRO A 153 16.41 29.13 -0.75
CA PRO A 153 15.53 29.71 -1.76
C PRO A 153 14.80 28.66 -2.59
N GLY A 154 13.60 29.00 -3.05
CA GLY A 154 12.83 28.19 -4.00
C GLY A 154 12.13 26.98 -3.41
N ILE A 155 12.30 26.68 -2.11
CA ILE A 155 11.61 25.56 -1.43
C ILE A 155 10.97 26.04 -0.14
N TYR A 156 9.92 25.34 0.31
CA TYR A 156 9.26 25.63 1.58
C TYR A 156 8.62 24.37 2.20
N PRO A 157 8.62 24.27 3.55
CA PRO A 157 8.01 23.12 4.23
C PRO A 157 6.47 23.23 4.18
N GLU A 158 5.84 22.32 3.43
CA GLU A 158 4.39 22.16 3.38
C GLU A 158 3.92 21.20 4.48
N GLY A 159 4.74 20.20 4.83
CA GLY A 159 4.35 19.18 5.80
C GLY A 159 5.48 18.59 6.63
N LEU A 160 5.07 17.88 7.68
CA LEU A 160 5.92 17.04 8.53
C LEU A 160 5.23 15.68 8.69
N PHE A 161 5.97 14.59 8.45
CA PHE A 161 5.43 13.26 8.68
C PHE A 161 6.39 12.32 9.39
N SER A 162 5.80 11.35 10.07
CA SER A 162 6.49 10.14 10.53
C SER A 162 5.62 8.92 10.22
N HIS A 163 6.02 7.74 10.67
CA HIS A 163 5.31 6.51 10.40
C HIS A 163 5.25 5.61 11.62
N PHE A 164 4.04 5.19 12.01
CA PHE A 164 3.89 4.19 13.05
C PHE A 164 4.45 2.84 12.63
N ALA A 165 5.26 2.24 13.49
CA ALA A 165 5.82 0.91 13.29
C ALA A 165 4.91 -0.19 13.85
N THR A 166 4.15 0.09 14.90
CA THR A 166 3.47 -0.90 15.74
C THR A 166 2.03 -0.50 16.11
N ALA A 167 1.40 0.38 15.33
CA ALA A 167 0.02 0.82 15.62
C ALA A 167 -1.03 -0.28 15.41
N ASP A 168 -0.65 -1.37 14.75
CA ASP A 168 -1.46 -2.57 14.52
C ASP A 168 -1.31 -3.65 15.60
N GLU A 169 -0.31 -3.54 16.50
CA GLU A 169 -0.15 -4.46 17.65
C GLU A 169 -1.27 -4.26 18.68
N THR A 170 -1.58 -5.28 19.46
CA THR A 170 -2.55 -5.21 20.56
C THR A 170 -2.18 -4.13 21.58
N SER A 171 -0.89 -4.03 21.94
CA SER A 171 -0.36 -2.98 22.81
C SER A 171 -0.03 -1.71 22.04
N PHE A 172 -0.61 -0.59 22.46
CA PHE A 172 -0.36 0.71 21.83
C PHE A 172 0.80 1.51 22.45
N VAL A 173 1.49 0.96 23.44
CA VAL A 173 2.54 1.68 24.22
C VAL A 173 3.66 2.20 23.32
N LYS A 174 4.17 1.39 22.39
CA LYS A 174 5.24 1.81 21.48
C LYS A 174 4.76 2.88 20.48
N ALA A 175 3.55 2.72 19.95
CA ALA A 175 2.96 3.70 19.04
C ALA A 175 2.69 5.03 19.76
N GLU A 176 2.23 5.01 21.00
CA GLU A 176 2.07 6.23 21.82
C GLU A 176 3.42 6.88 22.08
N ALA A 177 4.47 6.13 22.37
CA ALA A 177 5.82 6.68 22.50
C ALA A 177 6.32 7.33 21.20
N GLN A 178 5.98 6.78 20.03
CA GLN A 178 6.25 7.42 18.73
C GLN A 178 5.47 8.73 18.58
N ARG A 179 4.20 8.75 19.00
CA ARG A 179 3.36 9.96 18.96
C ARG A 179 3.93 11.06 19.84
N GLN A 180 4.41 10.73 21.05
CA GLN A 180 5.03 11.70 21.96
C GLN A 180 6.31 12.28 21.34
N ARG A 181 7.17 11.46 20.75
CA ARG A 181 8.37 11.93 20.04
C ARG A 181 8.02 12.84 18.86
N TYR A 182 6.95 12.53 18.14
CA TYR A 182 6.48 13.38 17.04
C TYR A 182 6.03 14.76 17.54
N LEU A 183 5.26 14.82 18.63
CA LEU A 183 4.83 16.08 19.26
C LEU A 183 6.03 16.87 19.77
N GLN A 184 6.97 16.22 20.47
CA GLN A 184 8.20 16.85 20.91
C GLN A 184 8.94 17.53 19.76
N PHE A 185 9.04 16.90 18.60
CA PHE A 185 9.70 17.52 17.47
C PHE A 185 8.89 18.70 16.88
N CYS A 186 7.57 18.61 16.88
CA CYS A 186 6.74 19.74 16.51
C CYS A 186 7.04 20.96 17.42
N ASP A 187 7.14 20.76 18.74
CA ASP A 187 7.47 21.82 19.68
C ASP A 187 8.87 22.41 19.41
N LEU A 188 9.86 21.57 19.09
CA LEU A 188 11.21 22.03 18.72
C LEU A 188 11.22 22.90 17.45
N LEU A 189 10.38 22.57 16.46
CA LEU A 189 10.21 23.39 15.25
C LEU A 189 9.52 24.71 15.55
N GLU A 190 8.44 24.69 16.36
CA GLU A 190 7.70 25.90 16.75
C GLU A 190 8.57 26.88 17.55
N GLN A 191 9.44 26.39 18.44
CA GLN A 191 10.41 27.20 19.19
C GLN A 191 11.41 27.93 18.26
N ARG A 192 11.61 27.42 17.05
CA ARG A 192 12.47 28.02 15.99
C ARG A 192 11.69 28.89 15.01
N GLY A 193 10.39 29.12 15.29
CA GLY A 193 9.53 29.87 14.41
C GLY A 193 9.20 29.18 13.10
N ILE A 194 9.29 27.84 13.05
CA ILE A 194 8.92 27.04 11.88
C ILE A 194 7.47 26.61 12.03
N GLU A 195 6.63 27.11 11.17
CA GLU A 195 5.23 26.72 11.07
C GLU A 195 5.04 25.66 9.99
N ILE A 196 4.47 24.51 10.37
CA ILE A 196 4.20 23.41 9.45
C ILE A 196 2.69 23.28 9.26
N PRO A 197 2.16 23.59 8.06
CA PRO A 197 0.72 23.55 7.79
C PRO A 197 0.11 22.15 7.87
N ILE A 198 0.84 21.11 7.38
CA ILE A 198 0.33 19.74 7.29
C ILE A 198 1.15 18.82 8.20
N LYS A 199 0.52 18.30 9.25
CA LYS A 199 1.12 17.33 10.16
C LYS A 199 0.45 15.97 9.98
N HIS A 200 1.22 14.90 9.72
CA HIS A 200 0.65 13.58 9.48
C HIS A 200 1.53 12.43 10.01
N LEU A 201 0.93 11.60 10.85
CA LEU A 201 1.55 10.45 11.48
C LEU A 201 0.82 9.13 11.16
N ASN A 202 -0.53 9.16 11.18
CA ASN A 202 -1.36 7.97 11.04
C ASN A 202 -1.20 7.31 9.68
N ASN A 203 -0.81 6.03 9.70
CA ASN A 203 -1.00 5.05 8.63
C ASN A 203 -2.36 4.36 8.78
N SER A 204 -2.63 3.29 8.04
CA SER A 204 -3.89 2.53 8.12
C SER A 204 -4.26 2.09 9.53
N ALA A 205 -3.32 1.54 10.29
CA ALA A 205 -3.55 1.11 11.68
C ALA A 205 -3.82 2.31 12.61
N GLY A 206 -3.07 3.41 12.43
CA GLY A 206 -3.29 4.65 13.15
C GLY A 206 -4.68 5.23 12.88
N ILE A 207 -5.16 5.20 11.63
CA ILE A 207 -6.52 5.62 11.26
C ILE A 207 -7.57 4.79 12.00
N MET A 208 -7.43 3.47 12.02
CA MET A 208 -8.39 2.58 12.69
C MET A 208 -8.51 2.90 14.18
N ARG A 209 -7.40 3.14 14.86
CA ARG A 209 -7.37 3.37 16.32
C ARG A 209 -7.64 4.81 16.75
N LEU A 210 -7.08 5.77 16.03
CA LEU A 210 -7.05 7.18 16.43
C LEU A 210 -7.97 8.08 15.58
N GLY A 211 -8.48 7.56 14.46
CA GLY A 211 -9.23 8.37 13.50
C GLY A 211 -8.37 9.48 12.88
N GLY A 212 -8.92 10.68 12.82
CA GLY A 212 -8.30 11.88 12.28
C GLY A 212 -7.46 12.62 13.31
N SER A 213 -6.35 12.05 13.79
CA SER A 213 -5.38 12.79 14.58
C SER A 213 -4.44 13.59 13.67
N PHE A 214 -4.07 14.79 14.11
CA PHE A 214 -3.43 15.82 13.27
C PHE A 214 -4.37 16.26 12.12
N ASN A 215 -3.81 16.89 11.07
CA ASN A 215 -4.66 17.44 10.01
C ASN A 215 -4.55 16.70 8.65
N MET A 216 -3.79 15.62 8.61
CA MET A 216 -3.81 14.66 7.48
C MET A 216 -3.52 13.24 7.96
N VAL A 217 -4.11 12.26 7.29
CA VAL A 217 -3.86 10.82 7.51
C VAL A 217 -3.53 10.13 6.18
N ARG A 218 -2.89 8.96 6.24
CA ARG A 218 -2.46 8.19 5.07
C ARG A 218 -3.13 6.82 5.07
N ALA A 219 -4.16 6.66 4.25
CA ALA A 219 -4.83 5.39 4.05
C ALA A 219 -4.10 4.58 2.96
N GLY A 220 -3.61 3.41 3.31
CA GLY A 220 -3.03 2.44 2.39
C GLY A 220 -3.88 1.19 2.31
N ILE A 221 -3.44 0.11 2.96
CA ILE A 221 -4.06 -1.22 2.84
C ILE A 221 -5.57 -1.26 3.14
N ILE A 222 -6.06 -0.38 4.02
CA ILE A 222 -7.50 -0.28 4.34
C ILE A 222 -8.36 0.25 3.17
N LEU A 223 -7.79 0.98 2.22
CA LEU A 223 -8.50 1.36 0.99
C LEU A 223 -8.94 0.11 0.22
N TYR A 224 -8.09 -0.89 0.20
CA TYR A 224 -8.28 -2.13 -0.56
C TYR A 224 -9.04 -3.21 0.20
N GLY A 225 -9.57 -2.87 1.39
CA GLY A 225 -10.41 -3.76 2.18
C GLY A 225 -9.66 -4.81 2.98
N LEU A 226 -8.37 -4.56 3.25
CA LEU A 226 -7.51 -5.44 4.04
C LEU A 226 -7.13 -4.76 5.35
N TYR A 227 -6.98 -5.57 6.39
CA TYR A 227 -6.58 -5.09 7.71
C TYR A 227 -5.05 -5.15 7.87
N PRO A 228 -4.44 -4.21 8.62
CA PRO A 228 -2.98 -4.15 8.80
C PRO A 228 -2.38 -5.40 9.44
N SER A 229 -3.09 -6.04 10.36
CA SER A 229 -2.70 -7.30 10.99
C SER A 229 -3.94 -8.04 11.53
N GLU A 230 -3.76 -9.25 12.02
CA GLU A 230 -4.83 -10.01 12.71
C GLU A 230 -5.11 -9.47 14.13
N GLU A 231 -4.24 -8.65 14.69
CA GLU A 231 -4.37 -8.09 16.04
C GLU A 231 -5.27 -6.85 16.09
N VAL A 232 -5.54 -6.19 14.96
CA VAL A 232 -6.41 -5.01 14.94
C VAL A 232 -7.87 -5.40 15.16
N ASP A 233 -8.57 -4.61 15.94
CA ASP A 233 -10.02 -4.74 16.10
C ASP A 233 -10.72 -4.32 14.80
N LYS A 234 -11.18 -5.30 14.04
CA LYS A 234 -11.85 -5.11 12.74
C LYS A 234 -13.18 -4.38 12.87
N SER A 235 -13.79 -4.35 14.05
CA SER A 235 -15.04 -3.62 14.31
C SER A 235 -14.87 -2.09 14.28
N LEU A 236 -13.64 -1.61 14.49
CA LEU A 236 -13.32 -0.16 14.47
C LEU A 236 -13.51 0.49 13.10
N LEU A 237 -13.39 -0.30 12.03
CA LEU A 237 -13.57 0.15 10.65
C LEU A 237 -13.99 -1.05 9.79
N PRO A 238 -15.29 -1.24 9.52
CA PRO A 238 -15.77 -2.30 8.64
C PRO A 238 -15.29 -2.05 7.20
N LEU A 239 -14.62 -3.05 6.63
CA LEU A 239 -14.02 -2.97 5.28
C LEU A 239 -14.54 -4.08 4.38
N GLN A 240 -14.56 -3.81 3.07
CA GLN A 240 -14.92 -4.78 2.04
C GLN A 240 -13.70 -5.08 1.15
N PRO A 241 -13.30 -6.35 0.95
CA PRO A 241 -12.24 -6.70 0.02
C PRO A 241 -12.52 -6.19 -1.39
N VAL A 242 -11.55 -5.51 -1.98
CA VAL A 242 -11.70 -4.88 -3.30
C VAL A 242 -11.26 -5.80 -4.42
N LEU A 243 -10.22 -6.62 -4.21
CA LEU A 243 -9.68 -7.53 -5.21
C LEU A 243 -10.25 -8.93 -5.05
N ARG A 244 -10.67 -9.50 -6.19
CA ARG A 244 -11.00 -10.91 -6.33
C ARG A 244 -10.16 -11.49 -7.46
N TRP A 245 -9.39 -12.53 -7.17
CA TRP A 245 -8.67 -13.29 -8.18
C TRP A 245 -9.52 -14.47 -8.64
N VAL A 246 -9.80 -14.55 -9.93
CA VAL A 246 -10.62 -15.60 -10.52
C VAL A 246 -9.90 -16.30 -11.67
N ALA A 247 -10.16 -17.58 -11.81
CA ALA A 247 -9.69 -18.40 -12.92
C ALA A 247 -10.80 -19.39 -13.35
N ARG A 248 -10.52 -20.23 -14.32
CA ARG A 248 -11.41 -21.31 -14.73
C ARG A 248 -10.66 -22.61 -14.77
N VAL A 249 -11.31 -23.69 -14.34
CA VAL A 249 -10.75 -25.04 -14.45
C VAL A 249 -10.38 -25.32 -15.90
N SER A 250 -9.14 -25.71 -16.16
CA SER A 250 -8.63 -26.01 -17.50
C SER A 250 -8.68 -27.50 -17.84
N HIS A 251 -8.64 -28.38 -16.83
CA HIS A 251 -8.68 -29.82 -17.00
C HIS A 251 -9.23 -30.50 -15.75
N VAL A 252 -9.92 -31.64 -15.94
CA VAL A 252 -10.38 -32.50 -14.83
C VAL A 252 -10.08 -33.94 -15.19
N LYS A 253 -9.55 -34.71 -14.22
CA LYS A 253 -9.26 -36.14 -14.38
C LYS A 253 -9.44 -36.87 -13.08
N THR A 254 -9.67 -38.18 -13.15
CA THR A 254 -9.61 -39.08 -12.00
C THR A 254 -8.25 -39.79 -12.00
N LEU A 255 -7.61 -39.83 -10.85
CA LEU A 255 -6.35 -40.50 -10.62
C LEU A 255 -6.55 -41.68 -9.68
N GLU A 256 -6.00 -42.82 -10.02
CA GLU A 256 -5.98 -44.01 -9.17
C GLU A 256 -5.08 -43.82 -7.93
N PRO A 257 -5.21 -44.65 -6.90
CA PRO A 257 -4.32 -44.62 -5.74
C PRO A 257 -2.85 -44.78 -6.14
N GLY A 258 -1.93 -44.18 -5.39
CA GLY A 258 -0.50 -44.25 -5.62
C GLY A 258 0.03 -43.35 -6.75
N ARG A 259 -0.78 -42.42 -7.29
CA ARG A 259 -0.34 -41.49 -8.32
C ARG A 259 0.28 -40.23 -7.66
N GLU A 260 1.49 -39.92 -8.11
CA GLU A 260 2.18 -38.69 -7.68
C GLU A 260 1.68 -37.49 -8.47
N ILE A 261 1.58 -36.32 -7.76
CA ILE A 261 1.10 -35.08 -8.35
C ILE A 261 2.17 -33.99 -8.27
N SER A 262 2.41 -33.33 -9.42
CA SER A 262 3.29 -32.19 -9.58
C SER A 262 4.79 -32.51 -9.38
N TYR A 263 5.61 -31.46 -9.48
CA TYR A 263 7.06 -31.57 -9.37
C TYR A 263 7.51 -32.20 -8.05
N GLY A 264 8.36 -33.23 -8.15
CA GLY A 264 8.92 -33.95 -7.04
C GLY A 264 7.95 -34.92 -6.33
N GLY A 265 6.75 -35.15 -6.89
CA GLY A 265 5.80 -36.11 -6.36
C GLY A 265 5.44 -35.90 -4.90
N THR A 266 5.40 -34.64 -4.45
CA THR A 266 5.24 -34.32 -3.01
C THR A 266 3.86 -34.65 -2.44
N TYR A 267 2.92 -35.02 -3.30
CA TYR A 267 1.62 -35.56 -2.92
C TYR A 267 1.36 -36.84 -3.72
N THR A 268 1.01 -37.91 -3.01
CA THR A 268 0.59 -39.17 -3.59
C THR A 268 -0.87 -39.46 -3.25
N THR A 269 -1.68 -39.83 -4.25
CA THR A 269 -3.10 -40.12 -4.01
C THR A 269 -3.29 -41.34 -3.09
N PRO A 270 -3.94 -41.20 -1.93
CA PRO A 270 -4.18 -42.34 -0.99
C PRO A 270 -5.35 -43.23 -1.43
N SER A 271 -6.22 -42.71 -2.26
CA SER A 271 -7.43 -43.33 -2.81
C SER A 271 -7.73 -42.69 -4.16
N PRO A 272 -8.70 -43.18 -4.96
CA PRO A 272 -9.10 -42.50 -6.18
C PRO A 272 -9.45 -41.05 -5.90
N ARG A 273 -8.84 -40.10 -6.64
CA ARG A 273 -9.04 -38.67 -6.50
C ARG A 273 -9.46 -38.01 -7.79
N ARG A 274 -10.48 -37.17 -7.73
CA ARG A 274 -10.84 -36.32 -8.85
C ARG A 274 -10.07 -35.00 -8.71
N VAL A 275 -9.20 -34.73 -9.70
CA VAL A 275 -8.24 -33.61 -9.67
C VAL A 275 -8.57 -32.63 -10.76
N ALA A 276 -8.67 -31.35 -10.40
CA ALA A 276 -8.79 -30.24 -11.35
C ALA A 276 -7.47 -29.51 -11.49
N THR A 277 -7.14 -29.09 -12.71
CA THR A 277 -6.01 -28.20 -13.01
C THR A 277 -6.52 -26.77 -13.13
N ILE A 278 -5.88 -25.88 -12.38
CA ILE A 278 -6.15 -24.45 -12.38
C ILE A 278 -5.02 -23.75 -13.12
N PRO A 279 -5.30 -22.96 -14.16
CA PRO A 279 -4.29 -22.33 -15.00
C PRO A 279 -3.77 -21.01 -14.37
N VAL A 280 -3.28 -21.11 -13.14
CA VAL A 280 -2.65 -20.05 -12.35
C VAL A 280 -1.39 -20.62 -11.71
N GLY A 281 -0.30 -19.86 -11.73
CA GLY A 281 0.95 -20.27 -11.10
C GLY A 281 1.78 -19.10 -10.58
N TYR A 282 3.04 -19.38 -10.23
CA TYR A 282 3.88 -18.34 -9.66
C TYR A 282 4.31 -17.25 -10.67
N ALA A 283 4.23 -17.50 -11.97
CA ALA A 283 4.41 -16.45 -12.98
C ALA A 283 3.28 -15.42 -12.99
N ASP A 284 2.11 -15.78 -12.46
CA ASP A 284 0.97 -14.86 -12.27
C ASP A 284 1.02 -14.15 -10.91
N GLY A 285 2.03 -14.43 -10.08
CA GLY A 285 2.15 -13.90 -8.71
C GLY A 285 1.57 -14.82 -7.62
N TYR A 286 1.11 -16.06 -7.96
CA TYR A 286 0.61 -16.98 -6.94
C TYR A 286 1.79 -17.53 -6.10
N PRO A 287 1.75 -17.38 -4.75
CA PRO A 287 2.90 -17.73 -3.92
C PRO A 287 3.24 -19.23 -3.99
N ARG A 288 4.47 -19.57 -4.42
CA ARG A 288 4.93 -20.96 -4.50
C ARG A 288 4.98 -21.65 -3.13
N CYS A 289 5.13 -20.88 -2.04
CA CYS A 289 5.11 -21.40 -0.67
C CYS A 289 3.74 -22.00 -0.27
N LEU A 290 2.66 -21.68 -0.98
CA LEU A 290 1.34 -22.28 -0.76
C LEU A 290 1.20 -23.69 -1.36
N SER A 291 2.27 -24.28 -1.91
CA SER A 291 2.31 -25.67 -2.37
C SER A 291 1.89 -26.63 -1.27
N GLY A 292 0.86 -27.46 -1.51
CA GLY A 292 0.33 -28.42 -0.55
C GLY A 292 -0.37 -27.81 0.69
N MET A 293 -0.46 -26.48 0.79
CA MET A 293 -1.07 -25.78 1.92
C MET A 293 -2.24 -24.87 1.51
N GLY A 294 -2.15 -24.30 0.31
CA GLY A 294 -3.15 -23.38 -0.19
C GLY A 294 -4.47 -24.07 -0.54
N GLN A 295 -5.52 -23.27 -0.66
CA GLN A 295 -6.85 -23.71 -1.06
C GLN A 295 -7.46 -22.68 -2.00
N VAL A 296 -8.31 -23.15 -2.91
CA VAL A 296 -9.15 -22.29 -3.75
C VAL A 296 -10.62 -22.57 -3.47
N LEU A 297 -11.50 -21.69 -3.93
CA LEU A 297 -12.94 -21.87 -3.82
C LEU A 297 -13.52 -22.27 -5.17
N ILE A 298 -14.27 -23.38 -5.19
CA ILE A 298 -15.03 -23.84 -6.36
C ILE A 298 -16.47 -24.11 -5.93
N GLY A 299 -17.41 -23.36 -6.49
CA GLY A 299 -18.81 -23.46 -6.08
C GLY A 299 -19.03 -23.19 -4.59
N GLY A 300 -18.22 -22.30 -3.97
CA GLY A 300 -18.27 -21.97 -2.56
C GLY A 300 -17.61 -22.99 -1.63
N LYS A 301 -17.06 -24.10 -2.16
CA LYS A 301 -16.36 -25.14 -1.40
C LYS A 301 -14.85 -24.97 -1.52
N ARG A 302 -14.11 -25.29 -0.45
CA ARG A 302 -12.66 -25.25 -0.43
C ARG A 302 -12.07 -26.47 -1.13
N ALA A 303 -11.20 -26.25 -2.10
CA ALA A 303 -10.43 -27.27 -2.83
C ALA A 303 -8.94 -27.11 -2.50
N PRO A 304 -8.30 -28.07 -1.80
CA PRO A 304 -6.90 -27.96 -1.41
C PRO A 304 -5.97 -28.15 -2.61
N ILE A 305 -4.84 -27.44 -2.61
CA ILE A 305 -3.79 -27.60 -3.61
C ILE A 305 -3.05 -28.90 -3.36
N LEU A 306 -2.90 -29.71 -4.42
CA LEU A 306 -2.19 -30.97 -4.42
C LEU A 306 -0.81 -30.82 -5.04
N GLY A 307 0.22 -31.13 -4.27
CA GLY A 307 1.60 -31.02 -4.73
C GLY A 307 2.08 -29.57 -4.86
N ARG A 308 3.11 -29.36 -5.68
CA ARG A 308 3.75 -28.05 -5.85
C ARG A 308 3.01 -27.17 -6.85
N VAL A 309 2.95 -25.87 -6.55
CA VAL A 309 2.54 -24.83 -7.51
C VAL A 309 3.60 -24.74 -8.61
N CYS A 310 3.17 -24.86 -9.88
CA CYS A 310 4.02 -24.73 -11.06
C CYS A 310 4.08 -23.27 -11.54
N MET A 311 4.80 -23.02 -12.63
CA MET A 311 4.95 -21.68 -13.20
C MET A 311 3.60 -21.07 -13.60
N ASP A 312 2.77 -21.83 -14.31
CA ASP A 312 1.55 -21.32 -14.93
C ASP A 312 0.27 -22.05 -14.47
N GLN A 313 0.38 -23.03 -13.57
CA GLN A 313 -0.76 -23.85 -13.14
C GLN A 313 -0.46 -24.60 -11.84
N PHE A 314 -1.54 -25.04 -11.17
CA PHE A 314 -1.49 -25.97 -10.04
C PHE A 314 -2.71 -26.90 -10.06
N MET A 315 -2.64 -28.00 -9.30
CA MET A 315 -3.71 -28.97 -9.19
C MET A 315 -4.41 -28.88 -7.84
N VAL A 316 -5.72 -29.13 -7.85
CA VAL A 316 -6.56 -29.13 -6.64
C VAL A 316 -7.42 -30.38 -6.55
N ASP A 317 -7.71 -30.80 -5.32
CA ASP A 317 -8.65 -31.91 -5.07
C ASP A 317 -10.09 -31.41 -5.20
N VAL A 318 -10.84 -32.01 -6.10
CA VAL A 318 -12.27 -31.74 -6.31
C VAL A 318 -13.14 -32.98 -6.12
N THR A 319 -12.62 -34.01 -5.42
CA THR A 319 -13.31 -35.29 -5.20
C THR A 319 -14.68 -35.06 -4.54
N GLU A 320 -14.75 -34.20 -3.52
CA GLU A 320 -15.98 -33.91 -2.77
C GLU A 320 -16.77 -32.72 -3.34
N ILE A 321 -16.38 -32.21 -4.51
CA ILE A 321 -17.05 -31.07 -5.14
C ILE A 321 -17.74 -31.54 -6.43
N PRO A 322 -19.06 -31.78 -6.39
CA PRO A 322 -19.79 -32.28 -7.55
C PRO A 322 -19.87 -31.22 -8.67
N GLY A 323 -20.01 -31.69 -9.89
CA GLY A 323 -20.28 -30.83 -11.06
C GLY A 323 -19.08 -30.03 -11.57
N VAL A 324 -17.88 -30.19 -11.01
CA VAL A 324 -16.67 -29.52 -11.51
C VAL A 324 -16.31 -30.05 -12.90
N GLN A 325 -16.18 -29.15 -13.86
CA GLN A 325 -15.80 -29.47 -15.25
C GLN A 325 -14.92 -28.36 -15.81
N VAL A 326 -14.35 -28.57 -16.99
CA VAL A 326 -13.61 -27.54 -17.72
C VAL A 326 -14.50 -26.30 -17.88
N GLY A 327 -13.94 -25.11 -17.57
CA GLY A 327 -14.66 -23.86 -17.57
C GLY A 327 -15.35 -23.48 -16.24
N THR A 328 -15.43 -24.40 -15.26
CA THR A 328 -15.98 -24.06 -13.93
C THR A 328 -15.17 -22.91 -13.29
N PRO A 329 -15.81 -21.86 -12.78
CA PRO A 329 -15.14 -20.75 -12.08
C PRO A 329 -14.44 -21.19 -10.78
N VAL A 330 -13.26 -20.59 -10.54
CA VAL A 330 -12.42 -20.83 -9.37
C VAL A 330 -12.02 -19.51 -8.74
#